data_b9b752209664be5a1233e47ce1a8849e
#
_entry.id   b9b752209664be5a1233e47ce1a8849e
#
_cell.length_a   1.000
_cell.length_b   1.000
_cell.length_c   1.000
_cell.angle_alpha   90.00
_cell.angle_beta   90.00
_cell.angle_gamma   90.00
#
_symmetry.space_group_name_H-M   'P 1'
#
loop_
_entity.id
_entity.type
_entity.pdbx_description
1 polymer ?
#
loop_
_entity_poly.entity_id
_entity_poly.type
_entity_poly.pdbx_seq_one_letter_code
_entity_poly.pdbx_strand_id
1 'polypeptide(L)'
;MKLVELEIERHDWAALQCGCGQSAAHVASDLLRLAKANTSGECTTDIIDNGHVFLPDVLFAPSVPTVSVALAALADDVPLHAREQYTGLLLCLVGDNGQSFEAVRAGRDLVAECIQAAKSGIWLLYAEIFAGRSVTVASYAYETLTLIEDDTDRLARVQAAAGELLAWNLR
;
A
#
# COMPACT_ATOMS: atom_id res chain seq x y z
N MET A 1 -7.62 8.97 -12.35
CA MET A 1 -7.14 7.61 -12.61
C MET A 1 -5.88 7.53 -13.45
N LYS A 2 -5.49 8.60 -14.10
CA LYS A 2 -4.28 8.61 -14.94
C LYS A 2 -2.97 8.27 -14.22
N LEU A 3 -2.84 8.66 -12.94
CA LEU A 3 -1.60 8.38 -12.19
C LEU A 3 -1.44 6.88 -11.89
N VAL A 4 -2.53 6.21 -11.56
CA VAL A 4 -2.52 4.74 -11.35
C VAL A 4 -2.14 4.01 -12.63
N GLU A 5 -2.72 4.40 -13.77
CA GLU A 5 -2.42 3.80 -15.08
C GLU A 5 -0.94 4.00 -15.46
N LEU A 6 -0.45 5.25 -15.32
CA LEU A 6 0.95 5.59 -15.60
C LEU A 6 1.93 4.79 -14.74
N GLU A 7 1.62 4.63 -13.45
CA GLU A 7 2.50 3.90 -12.55
C GLU A 7 2.45 2.39 -12.80
N ILE A 8 1.29 1.83 -13.15
CA ILE A 8 1.18 0.43 -13.57
C ILE A 8 2.03 0.17 -14.83
N GLU A 9 1.92 1.04 -15.84
CA GLU A 9 2.67 0.90 -17.11
C GLU A 9 4.19 1.01 -16.95
N ARG A 10 4.67 1.64 -15.86
CA ARG A 10 6.10 1.79 -15.56
C ARG A 10 6.78 0.47 -15.20
N HIS A 11 6.04 -0.54 -14.77
CA HIS A 11 6.59 -1.79 -14.29
C HIS A 11 6.35 -2.95 -15.25
N ASP A 12 7.35 -3.82 -15.40
CA ASP A 12 7.22 -5.08 -16.15
C ASP A 12 6.62 -6.18 -15.24
N TRP A 13 5.30 -6.12 -15.05
CA TRP A 13 4.56 -7.09 -14.25
C TRP A 13 4.68 -8.52 -14.78
N ALA A 14 4.89 -8.69 -16.09
CA ALA A 14 5.03 -10.01 -16.70
C ALA A 14 6.33 -10.70 -16.30
N ALA A 15 7.38 -9.93 -16.01
CA ALA A 15 8.67 -10.44 -15.55
C ALA A 15 8.70 -10.76 -14.05
N LEU A 16 7.71 -10.32 -13.28
CA LEU A 16 7.65 -10.57 -11.83
C LEU A 16 6.93 -11.89 -11.54
N GLN A 17 7.52 -12.69 -10.65
CA GLN A 17 6.88 -13.92 -10.15
C GLN A 17 5.88 -13.57 -9.04
N CYS A 18 4.62 -13.94 -9.25
CA CYS A 18 3.54 -13.82 -8.27
C CYS A 18 3.62 -14.93 -7.21
N GLY A 19 3.02 -14.70 -6.03
CA GLY A 19 2.87 -15.72 -5.00
C GLY A 19 2.15 -16.99 -5.46
N CYS A 20 1.30 -16.92 -6.48
CA CYS A 20 0.67 -18.09 -7.10
C CYS A 20 1.60 -18.89 -8.04
N GLY A 21 2.86 -18.47 -8.20
CA GLY A 21 3.84 -19.11 -9.07
C GLY A 21 3.75 -18.71 -10.56
N GLN A 22 2.79 -17.88 -10.94
CA GLN A 22 2.64 -17.36 -12.31
C GLN A 22 3.24 -15.95 -12.43
N SER A 23 3.17 -15.35 -13.63
CA SER A 23 3.54 -13.94 -13.80
C SER A 23 2.54 -13.02 -13.08
N ALA A 24 3.01 -11.87 -12.62
CA ALA A 24 2.19 -10.90 -11.90
C ALA A 24 1.34 -9.99 -12.81
N ALA A 25 1.21 -10.28 -14.12
CA ALA A 25 0.43 -9.45 -15.04
C ALA A 25 -1.05 -9.27 -14.59
N HIS A 26 -1.64 -10.29 -13.96
CA HIS A 26 -2.99 -10.20 -13.40
C HIS A 26 -3.08 -9.23 -12.21
N VAL A 27 -2.01 -9.07 -11.41
CA VAL A 27 -1.95 -8.12 -10.29
C VAL A 27 -2.13 -6.68 -10.79
N ALA A 28 -1.48 -6.33 -11.91
CA ALA A 28 -1.64 -5.02 -12.54
C ALA A 28 -3.11 -4.74 -12.93
N SER A 29 -3.78 -5.74 -13.51
CA SER A 29 -5.19 -5.65 -13.87
C SER A 29 -6.10 -5.49 -12.65
N ASP A 30 -5.80 -6.19 -11.56
CA ASP A 30 -6.55 -6.12 -10.32
C ASP A 30 -6.38 -4.78 -9.61
N LEU A 31 -5.16 -4.21 -9.59
CA LEU A 31 -4.91 -2.87 -9.08
C LEU A 31 -5.70 -1.82 -9.87
N LEU A 32 -5.74 -1.93 -11.21
CA LEU A 32 -6.53 -1.02 -12.03
C LEU A 32 -8.04 -1.16 -11.78
N ARG A 33 -8.53 -2.38 -11.54
CA ARG A 33 -9.92 -2.65 -11.17
C ARG A 33 -10.24 -2.04 -9.81
N LEU A 34 -9.35 -2.22 -8.82
CA LEU A 34 -9.48 -1.64 -7.49
C LEU A 34 -9.58 -0.12 -7.53
N ALA A 35 -8.78 0.56 -8.38
CA ALA A 35 -8.81 2.01 -8.52
C ALA A 35 -10.16 2.56 -9.00
N LYS A 36 -11.02 1.72 -9.58
CA LYS A 36 -12.36 2.06 -10.08
C LYS A 36 -13.49 1.64 -9.15
N ALA A 37 -13.18 0.92 -8.08
CA ALA A 37 -14.19 0.35 -7.19
C ALA A 37 -14.89 1.44 -6.36
N ASN A 38 -16.22 1.52 -6.50
CA ASN A 38 -17.07 2.49 -5.79
C ASN A 38 -17.74 1.90 -4.56
N THR A 39 -17.76 0.59 -4.43
CA THR A 39 -18.38 -0.14 -3.31
C THR A 39 -17.42 -1.16 -2.72
N SER A 40 -17.65 -1.55 -1.46
CA SER A 40 -16.86 -2.59 -0.81
C SER A 40 -16.91 -3.93 -1.54
N GLY A 41 -18.05 -4.27 -2.18
CA GLY A 41 -18.18 -5.50 -2.97
C GLY A 41 -17.33 -5.51 -4.25
N GLU A 42 -17.07 -4.34 -4.84
CA GLU A 42 -16.19 -4.18 -6.00
C GLU A 42 -14.71 -4.17 -5.62
N CYS A 43 -14.40 -3.89 -4.34
CA CYS A 43 -13.05 -3.89 -3.80
C CYS A 43 -12.50 -5.31 -3.56
N THR A 44 -13.29 -6.36 -3.72
CA THR A 44 -12.80 -7.74 -3.64
C THR A 44 -11.80 -7.96 -4.76
N THR A 45 -10.53 -7.97 -4.39
CA THR A 45 -9.42 -8.25 -5.29
C THR A 45 -8.67 -9.47 -4.76
N ASP A 46 -8.24 -10.31 -5.66
CA ASP A 46 -7.40 -11.46 -5.32
C ASP A 46 -6.03 -11.03 -4.74
N ILE A 47 -5.70 -9.73 -4.80
CA ILE A 47 -4.45 -9.17 -4.30
C ILE A 47 -4.33 -9.35 -2.79
N ILE A 48 -5.42 -9.10 -2.04
CA ILE A 48 -5.43 -9.12 -0.58
C ILE A 48 -5.73 -10.54 -0.07
N ASP A 49 -6.63 -11.26 -0.75
CA ASP A 49 -7.22 -12.48 -0.22
C ASP A 49 -6.51 -13.77 -0.65
N ASN A 50 -5.73 -13.76 -1.74
CA ASN A 50 -5.22 -14.98 -2.38
C ASN A 50 -3.68 -15.11 -2.45
N GLY A 51 -2.94 -14.30 -1.68
CA GLY A 51 -1.49 -14.45 -1.59
C GLY A 51 -0.72 -14.17 -2.89
N HIS A 52 -1.22 -13.28 -3.74
CA HIS A 52 -0.55 -12.92 -4.99
C HIS A 52 0.62 -11.97 -4.76
N VAL A 53 0.45 -11.00 -3.88
CA VAL A 53 1.42 -9.95 -3.58
C VAL A 53 2.12 -10.21 -2.24
N PHE A 54 1.35 -10.65 -1.25
CA PHE A 54 1.84 -11.02 0.07
C PHE A 54 0.96 -12.10 0.72
N LEU A 55 1.51 -12.81 1.69
CA LEU A 55 0.83 -13.61 2.72
C LEU A 55 1.31 -13.10 4.07
N PRO A 56 0.64 -13.43 5.18
CA PRO A 56 1.18 -13.11 6.50
C PRO A 56 2.64 -13.55 6.63
N ASP A 57 3.52 -12.61 6.96
CA ASP A 57 4.98 -12.78 7.09
C ASP A 57 5.73 -13.16 5.79
N VAL A 58 5.14 -12.95 4.60
CA VAL A 58 5.82 -13.24 3.32
C VAL A 58 5.45 -12.27 2.21
N LEU A 59 6.40 -11.45 1.80
CA LEU A 59 6.29 -10.61 0.60
C LEU A 59 6.76 -11.35 -0.66
N PHE A 60 6.08 -11.15 -1.78
CA PHE A 60 6.45 -11.63 -3.11
C PHE A 60 6.96 -10.49 -4.00
N ALA A 61 7.60 -10.82 -5.11
CA ALA A 61 8.21 -9.83 -6.01
C ALA A 61 7.29 -8.66 -6.44
N PRO A 62 5.97 -8.84 -6.62
CA PRO A 62 5.05 -7.74 -6.96
C PRO A 62 4.80 -6.73 -5.83
N SER A 63 5.23 -6.98 -4.58
CA SER A 63 4.98 -6.08 -3.43
C SER A 63 5.50 -4.67 -3.69
N VAL A 64 6.75 -4.57 -4.15
CA VAL A 64 7.42 -3.27 -4.32
C VAL A 64 6.71 -2.39 -5.36
N PRO A 65 6.42 -2.84 -6.60
CA PRO A 65 5.64 -2.05 -7.53
C PRO A 65 4.20 -1.80 -7.04
N THR A 66 3.61 -2.69 -6.24
CA THR A 66 2.29 -2.47 -5.65
C THR A 66 2.30 -1.29 -4.67
N VAL A 67 3.38 -1.10 -3.87
CA VAL A 67 3.53 0.09 -3.02
C VAL A 67 3.49 1.37 -3.85
N SER A 68 4.24 1.44 -4.95
CA SER A 68 4.27 2.65 -5.79
C SER A 68 2.93 2.93 -6.48
N VAL A 69 2.23 1.89 -6.95
CA VAL A 69 0.87 2.04 -7.50
C VAL A 69 -0.12 2.50 -6.44
N ALA A 70 -0.03 1.99 -5.20
CA ALA A 70 -0.88 2.45 -4.11
C ALA A 70 -0.65 3.92 -3.78
N LEU A 71 0.60 4.39 -3.75
CA LEU A 71 0.91 5.82 -3.59
C LEU A 71 0.36 6.66 -4.75
N ALA A 72 0.48 6.19 -5.99
CA ALA A 72 -0.11 6.86 -7.15
C ALA A 72 -1.64 6.95 -7.04
N ALA A 73 -2.30 5.91 -6.51
CA ALA A 73 -3.74 5.92 -6.25
C ALA A 73 -4.13 6.95 -5.18
N LEU A 74 -3.34 7.13 -4.12
CA LEU A 74 -3.58 8.17 -3.11
C LEU A 74 -3.38 9.59 -3.66
N ALA A 75 -2.50 9.76 -4.64
CA ALA A 75 -2.29 11.03 -5.32
C ALA A 75 -3.36 11.31 -6.41
N ASP A 76 -4.10 10.30 -6.86
CA ASP A 76 -5.16 10.39 -7.86
C ASP A 76 -6.54 10.57 -7.21
N ASP A 77 -7.55 10.90 -8.01
CA ASP A 77 -8.94 11.02 -7.57
C ASP A 77 -9.64 9.65 -7.67
N VAL A 78 -9.30 8.75 -6.74
CA VAL A 78 -9.94 7.44 -6.63
C VAL A 78 -11.11 7.47 -5.63
N PRO A 79 -12.16 6.63 -5.82
CA PRO A 79 -13.27 6.52 -4.87
C PRO A 79 -12.81 6.19 -3.44
N LEU A 80 -13.61 6.61 -2.43
CA LEU A 80 -13.25 6.43 -1.03
C LEU A 80 -12.96 4.96 -0.66
N HIS A 81 -13.79 4.03 -1.11
CA HIS A 81 -13.56 2.60 -0.83
C HIS A 81 -12.25 2.08 -1.44
N ALA A 82 -11.93 2.50 -2.66
CA ALA A 82 -10.64 2.17 -3.27
C ALA A 82 -9.48 2.77 -2.47
N ARG A 83 -9.62 4.00 -1.99
CA ARG A 83 -8.63 4.69 -1.16
C ARG A 83 -8.38 3.96 0.16
N GLU A 84 -9.45 3.49 0.83
CA GLU A 84 -9.35 2.67 2.04
C GLU A 84 -8.56 1.37 1.78
N GLN A 85 -8.83 0.70 0.66
CA GLN A 85 -8.11 -0.52 0.30
C GLN A 85 -6.63 -0.25 -0.02
N TYR A 86 -6.32 0.82 -0.76
CA TYR A 86 -4.93 1.16 -1.06
C TYR A 86 -4.13 1.57 0.18
N THR A 87 -4.74 2.30 1.14
CA THR A 87 -4.05 2.61 2.40
C THR A 87 -3.86 1.38 3.27
N GLY A 88 -4.84 0.48 3.33
CA GLY A 88 -4.72 -0.80 4.02
C GLY A 88 -3.65 -1.70 3.39
N LEU A 89 -3.60 -1.76 2.06
CA LEU A 89 -2.59 -2.51 1.31
C LEU A 89 -1.18 -1.98 1.58
N LEU A 90 -0.98 -0.65 1.61
CA LEU A 90 0.29 -0.04 1.99
C LEU A 90 0.73 -0.48 3.38
N LEU A 91 -0.17 -0.43 4.37
CA LEU A 91 0.13 -0.86 5.73
C LEU A 91 0.58 -2.33 5.77
N CYS A 92 -0.13 -3.23 5.08
CA CYS A 92 0.26 -4.63 4.99
C CYS A 92 1.66 -4.81 4.38
N LEU A 93 1.95 -4.10 3.28
CA LEU A 93 3.21 -4.26 2.55
C LEU A 93 4.44 -3.72 3.27
N VAL A 94 4.28 -2.70 4.13
CA VAL A 94 5.40 -2.14 4.92
C VAL A 94 5.47 -2.74 6.32
N GLY A 95 4.38 -3.35 6.81
CA GLY A 95 4.31 -3.98 8.12
C GLY A 95 4.75 -5.45 8.13
N ASP A 96 4.98 -6.04 6.97
CA ASP A 96 5.44 -7.42 6.86
C ASP A 96 6.91 -7.57 7.28
N ASN A 97 7.27 -8.74 7.80
CA ASN A 97 8.60 -9.01 8.35
C ASN A 97 9.37 -10.07 7.56
N GLY A 98 8.79 -10.61 6.49
CA GLY A 98 9.40 -11.68 5.71
C GLY A 98 9.25 -11.50 4.20
N GLN A 99 9.88 -12.39 3.47
CA GLN A 99 9.85 -12.40 2.01
C GLN A 99 10.00 -13.78 1.43
N SER A 100 9.62 -13.96 0.16
CA SER A 100 9.70 -15.25 -0.52
C SER A 100 11.13 -15.76 -0.65
N PHE A 101 11.26 -17.08 -0.70
CA PHE A 101 12.57 -17.74 -0.87
C PHE A 101 13.25 -17.34 -2.18
N GLU A 102 12.47 -17.11 -3.23
CA GLU A 102 12.95 -16.63 -4.53
C GLU A 102 13.59 -15.25 -4.42
N ALA A 103 12.98 -14.32 -3.66
CA ALA A 103 13.55 -13.00 -3.42
C ALA A 103 14.90 -13.10 -2.66
N VAL A 104 14.93 -13.93 -1.61
CA VAL A 104 16.20 -14.19 -0.86
C VAL A 104 17.28 -14.74 -1.79
N ARG A 105 16.97 -15.71 -2.64
CA ARG A 105 17.92 -16.28 -3.61
C ARG A 105 18.40 -15.26 -4.64
N ALA A 106 17.55 -14.31 -4.99
CA ALA A 106 17.90 -13.21 -5.88
C ALA A 106 18.69 -12.08 -5.19
N GLY A 107 18.98 -12.20 -3.88
CA GLY A 107 19.69 -11.20 -3.09
C GLY A 107 18.89 -9.92 -2.85
N ARG A 108 17.56 -10.00 -2.94
CA ARG A 108 16.65 -8.86 -2.70
C ARG A 108 16.23 -8.81 -1.23
N ASP A 109 15.95 -7.61 -0.75
CA ASP A 109 15.30 -7.34 0.53
C ASP A 109 13.97 -6.60 0.24
N LEU A 110 12.90 -7.37 0.01
CA LEU A 110 11.60 -6.82 -0.36
C LEU A 110 11.00 -5.97 0.75
N VAL A 111 11.28 -6.29 2.01
CA VAL A 111 10.83 -5.51 3.17
C VAL A 111 11.44 -4.12 3.13
N ALA A 112 12.77 -4.03 3.04
CA ALA A 112 13.48 -2.77 2.93
C ALA A 112 13.09 -1.99 1.66
N GLU A 113 12.91 -2.69 0.53
CA GLU A 113 12.49 -2.08 -0.73
C GLU A 113 11.06 -1.48 -0.64
N CYS A 114 10.09 -2.17 0.00
CA CYS A 114 8.73 -1.65 0.23
C CYS A 114 8.76 -0.43 1.15
N ILE A 115 9.50 -0.47 2.25
CA ILE A 115 9.67 0.67 3.17
C ILE A 115 10.27 1.86 2.42
N GLN A 116 11.32 1.65 1.64
CA GLN A 116 11.96 2.72 0.87
C GLN A 116 11.01 3.31 -0.19
N ALA A 117 10.24 2.48 -0.87
CA ALA A 117 9.23 2.94 -1.81
C ALA A 117 8.15 3.77 -1.10
N ALA A 118 7.64 3.30 0.05
CA ALA A 118 6.63 4.03 0.84
C ALA A 118 7.14 5.39 1.36
N LYS A 119 8.41 5.49 1.76
CA LYS A 119 9.05 6.76 2.18
C LYS A 119 9.00 7.83 1.08
N SER A 120 8.98 7.45 -0.20
CA SER A 120 8.87 8.42 -1.30
C SER A 120 7.52 9.17 -1.32
N GLY A 121 6.48 8.58 -0.73
CA GLY A 121 5.13 9.14 -0.62
C GLY A 121 4.76 9.63 0.78
N ILE A 122 5.72 9.84 1.68
CA ILE A 122 5.46 10.16 3.09
C ILE A 122 4.51 11.35 3.28
N TRP A 123 4.64 12.39 2.47
CA TRP A 123 3.77 13.56 2.53
C TRP A 123 2.34 13.31 2.05
N LEU A 124 2.12 12.30 1.18
CA LEU A 124 0.77 11.86 0.82
C LEU A 124 0.08 11.22 2.02
N LEU A 125 0.79 10.40 2.81
CA LEU A 125 0.25 9.78 4.01
C LEU A 125 -0.13 10.84 5.06
N TYR A 126 0.71 11.85 5.29
CA TYR A 126 0.34 12.99 6.13
C TYR A 126 -0.89 13.73 5.60
N ALA A 127 -0.98 13.96 4.30
CA ALA A 127 -2.13 14.61 3.69
C ALA A 127 -3.41 13.78 3.86
N GLU A 128 -3.35 12.45 3.77
CA GLU A 128 -4.51 11.57 3.98
C GLU A 128 -5.03 11.65 5.42
N ILE A 129 -4.16 11.75 6.42
CA ILE A 129 -4.58 11.91 7.83
C ILE A 129 -5.43 13.18 7.98
N PHE A 130 -4.92 14.31 7.50
CA PHE A 130 -5.55 15.61 7.71
C PHE A 130 -6.67 15.94 6.70
N ALA A 131 -6.83 15.15 5.64
CA ALA A 131 -7.92 15.33 4.68
C ALA A 131 -9.31 15.03 5.28
N GLY A 132 -9.38 14.26 6.37
CA GLY A 132 -10.64 13.96 7.07
C GLY A 132 -11.66 13.18 6.23
N ARG A 133 -11.21 12.45 5.20
CA ARG A 133 -12.10 11.70 4.29
C ARG A 133 -12.75 10.50 4.97
N SER A 134 -11.99 9.78 5.81
CA SER A 134 -12.41 8.59 6.53
C SER A 134 -11.46 8.34 7.69
N VAL A 135 -12.02 7.93 8.84
CA VAL A 135 -11.22 7.48 10.00
C VAL A 135 -10.34 6.29 9.63
N THR A 136 -10.83 5.38 8.78
CA THR A 136 -10.09 4.22 8.29
C THR A 136 -8.85 4.64 7.50
N VAL A 137 -9.01 5.52 6.51
CA VAL A 137 -7.90 6.05 5.70
C VAL A 137 -6.86 6.74 6.58
N ALA A 138 -7.31 7.65 7.47
CA ALA A 138 -6.42 8.38 8.35
C ALA A 138 -5.64 7.44 9.29
N SER A 139 -6.31 6.42 9.84
CA SER A 139 -5.70 5.45 10.74
C SER A 139 -4.65 4.59 10.04
N TYR A 140 -4.98 4.01 8.88
CA TYR A 140 -4.02 3.21 8.12
C TYR A 140 -2.82 4.05 7.63
N ALA A 141 -3.05 5.31 7.24
CA ALA A 141 -1.97 6.21 6.88
C ALA A 141 -1.07 6.52 8.09
N TYR A 142 -1.65 6.75 9.28
CA TYR A 142 -0.88 6.96 10.50
C TYR A 142 -0.09 5.71 10.91
N GLU A 143 -0.71 4.53 10.92
CA GLU A 143 -0.03 3.25 11.22
C GLU A 143 1.11 2.99 10.25
N THR A 144 0.90 3.25 8.94
CA THR A 144 1.97 3.17 7.95
C THR A 144 3.12 4.11 8.28
N LEU A 145 2.84 5.36 8.67
CA LEU A 145 3.86 6.32 9.10
C LEU A 145 4.64 5.84 10.33
N THR A 146 4.01 5.16 11.29
CA THR A 146 4.73 4.61 12.46
C THR A 146 5.79 3.58 12.09
N LEU A 147 5.67 2.96 10.92
CA LEU A 147 6.60 1.95 10.41
C LEU A 147 7.72 2.53 9.54
N ILE A 148 7.48 3.68 8.90
CA ILE A 148 8.42 4.22 7.90
C ILE A 148 9.04 5.57 8.26
N GLU A 149 8.45 6.32 9.20
CA GLU A 149 8.93 7.65 9.61
C GLU A 149 9.97 7.53 10.72
N ASP A 150 11.12 8.15 10.50
CA ASP A 150 12.21 8.13 11.46
C ASP A 150 12.11 9.28 12.50
N ASP A 151 11.31 10.34 12.22
CA ASP A 151 11.09 11.49 13.10
C ASP A 151 9.94 11.21 14.09
N THR A 152 10.26 10.62 15.24
CA THR A 152 9.30 10.29 16.29
C THR A 152 8.62 11.52 16.90
N ASP A 153 9.29 12.66 16.94
CA ASP A 153 8.71 13.93 17.43
C ASP A 153 7.65 14.44 16.46
N ARG A 154 7.87 14.27 15.16
CA ARG A 154 6.87 14.59 14.14
C ARG A 154 5.65 13.69 14.27
N LEU A 155 5.85 12.38 14.42
CA LEU A 155 4.75 11.43 14.64
C LEU A 155 3.92 11.79 15.87
N ALA A 156 4.55 12.10 17.00
CA ALA A 156 3.83 12.49 18.21
C ALA A 156 3.00 13.77 18.02
N ARG A 157 3.54 14.77 17.33
CA ARG A 157 2.81 16.00 17.00
C ARG A 157 1.64 15.75 16.05
N VAL A 158 1.81 14.87 15.06
CA VAL A 158 0.74 14.49 14.13
C VAL A 158 -0.36 13.75 14.85
N GLN A 159 -0.03 12.81 15.71
CA GLN A 159 -1.01 12.06 16.53
C GLN A 159 -1.86 13.03 17.37
N ALA A 160 -1.21 13.95 18.10
CA ALA A 160 -1.90 14.95 18.91
C ALA A 160 -2.80 15.88 18.07
N ALA A 161 -2.33 16.30 16.89
CA ALA A 161 -3.07 17.19 16.02
C ALA A 161 -4.23 16.51 15.27
N ALA A 162 -4.09 15.24 14.92
CA ALA A 162 -5.09 14.47 14.20
C ALA A 162 -6.31 14.14 15.10
N GLY A 163 -6.07 13.87 16.40
CA GLY A 163 -7.16 13.70 17.35
C GLY A 163 -8.25 12.73 16.89
N GLU A 164 -9.49 13.25 16.76
CA GLU A 164 -10.66 12.45 16.35
C GLU A 164 -10.65 11.97 14.90
N LEU A 165 -9.72 12.42 14.06
CA LEU A 165 -9.53 11.88 12.72
C LEU A 165 -9.00 10.44 12.75
N LEU A 166 -8.33 10.05 13.84
CA LEU A 166 -7.81 8.70 14.05
C LEU A 166 -8.81 7.81 14.80
N ALA A 167 -8.67 6.51 14.64
CA ALA A 167 -9.37 5.52 15.44
C ALA A 167 -9.02 5.69 16.95
N TRP A 168 -9.93 5.32 17.82
CA TRP A 168 -9.81 5.58 19.27
C TRP A 168 -8.55 4.99 19.91
N ASN A 169 -8.05 3.87 19.39
CA ASN A 169 -6.84 3.18 19.86
C ASN A 169 -5.53 3.83 19.38
N LEU A 170 -5.61 4.79 18.48
CA LEU A 170 -4.46 5.52 17.91
C LEU A 170 -4.37 6.98 18.37
N ARG A 171 -5.25 7.39 19.29
CA ARG A 171 -5.32 8.78 19.80
C ARG A 171 -4.38 9.05 20.94
#